data_73f84277fc88bd9f3308c8df167284e8
#
_entry.id   73f84277fc88bd9f3308c8df167284e8
#
_cell.length_a   1.000
_cell.length_b   1.000
_cell.length_c   1.000
_cell.angle_alpha   90.00
_cell.angle_beta   90.00
_cell.angle_gamma   90.00
#
_symmetry.space_group_name_H-M   'P 1'
#
loop_
_entity.id
_entity.type
_entity.pdbx_description
1 polymer ?
#
loop_
_entity_poly.entity_id
_entity_poly.type
_entity_poly.pdbx_seq_one_letter_code
_entity_poly.pdbx_strand_id
1 'polypeptide(L)'
;MDKDAMITYLIGELKKENLELHDLIVPEELEEKQKLLRALFNTRKPMAASTQFLTIQDLYLQVRKGERGIVQLNSLQSIPQDKRIYLWKGDITRLEIDAIVNAANKTLLGCMKPLHNLSLIHISEPTRPISI
;
A
#
# COMPACT_ATOMS: atom_id res chain seq x y z
N MET A 1 6.02 -11.88 16.28
CA MET A 1 5.00 -10.82 16.47
C MET A 1 3.81 -11.18 15.62
N ASP A 2 2.66 -11.28 16.21
CA ASP A 2 1.44 -11.56 15.48
C ASP A 2 0.91 -10.32 14.75
N LYS A 3 -0.07 -10.52 13.88
CA LYS A 3 -0.62 -9.45 13.03
C LYS A 3 -1.23 -8.31 13.86
N ASP A 4 -1.96 -8.63 14.92
CA ASP A 4 -2.60 -7.61 15.77
C ASP A 4 -1.54 -6.76 16.48
N ALA A 5 -0.50 -7.38 16.98
CA ALA A 5 0.63 -6.69 17.62
C ALA A 5 1.37 -5.77 16.63
N MET A 6 1.58 -6.20 15.38
CA MET A 6 2.16 -5.36 14.33
C MET A 6 1.31 -4.12 14.07
N ILE A 7 0.00 -4.31 13.91
CA ILE A 7 -0.95 -3.21 13.65
C ILE A 7 -0.97 -2.23 14.81
N THR A 8 -1.05 -2.74 16.03
CA THR A 8 -1.07 -1.92 17.26
C THR A 8 0.20 -1.08 17.39
N TYR A 9 1.36 -1.68 17.12
CA TYR A 9 2.64 -0.98 17.11
C TYR A 9 2.66 0.14 16.06
N LEU A 10 2.30 -0.18 14.81
CA LEU A 10 2.32 0.78 13.71
C LEU A 10 1.36 1.95 13.96
N ILE A 11 0.15 1.69 14.44
CA ILE A 11 -0.81 2.75 14.82
C ILE A 11 -0.23 3.62 15.93
N GLY A 12 0.39 3.01 16.94
CA GLY A 12 1.01 3.72 18.05
C GLY A 12 2.10 4.70 17.59
N GLU A 13 2.97 4.26 16.69
CA GLU A 13 4.03 5.11 16.13
C GLU A 13 3.46 6.25 15.27
N LEU A 14 2.49 5.96 14.43
CA LEU A 14 1.82 6.97 13.60
C LEU A 14 1.07 8.02 14.43
N LYS A 15 0.49 7.63 15.55
CA LYS A 15 -0.13 8.58 16.49
C LYS A 15 0.89 9.52 17.13
N LYS A 16 2.09 9.04 17.44
CA LYS A 16 3.16 9.87 17.99
C LYS A 16 3.67 10.94 17.02
N GLU A 17 3.63 10.64 15.73
CA GLU A 17 4.09 11.55 14.68
C GLU A 17 3.19 12.79 14.51
N ASN A 18 1.93 12.73 14.93
CA ASN A 18 0.95 13.79 14.71
C ASN A 18 0.14 14.08 15.97
N LEU A 19 0.30 15.28 16.51
CA LEU A 19 -0.40 15.73 17.72
C LEU A 19 -1.92 15.65 17.61
N GLU A 20 -2.46 15.88 16.40
CA GLU A 20 -3.91 15.80 16.15
C GLU A 20 -4.47 14.37 16.34
N LEU A 21 -3.60 13.37 16.29
CA LEU A 21 -3.98 11.98 16.43
C LEU A 21 -3.79 11.40 17.84
N HIS A 22 -3.27 12.20 18.78
CA HIS A 22 -2.99 11.71 20.14
C HIS A 22 -4.25 11.17 20.84
N ASP A 23 -5.39 11.83 20.66
CA ASP A 23 -6.67 11.46 21.26
C ASP A 23 -7.46 10.46 20.43
N LEU A 24 -6.90 9.99 19.32
CA LEU A 24 -7.56 9.02 18.45
C LEU A 24 -7.78 7.69 19.19
N ILE A 25 -9.04 7.27 19.26
CA ILE A 25 -9.41 5.99 19.85
C ILE A 25 -9.10 4.87 18.87
N VAL A 26 -8.30 3.91 19.31
CA VAL A 26 -7.96 2.71 18.50
C VAL A 26 -9.04 1.65 18.74
N PRO A 27 -9.69 1.14 17.69
CA PRO A 27 -10.66 0.07 17.84
C PRO A 27 -10.04 -1.20 18.44
N GLU A 28 -10.85 -2.03 19.07
CA GLU A 28 -10.39 -3.34 19.56
C GLU A 28 -10.44 -4.40 18.47
N GLU A 29 -11.41 -4.31 17.58
CA GLU A 29 -11.60 -5.27 16.50
C GLU A 29 -10.50 -5.19 15.45
N LEU A 30 -9.92 -6.35 15.08
CA LEU A 30 -8.79 -6.45 14.16
C LEU A 30 -9.09 -5.82 12.78
N GLU A 31 -10.27 -6.04 12.25
CA GLU A 31 -10.66 -5.51 10.95
C GLU A 31 -10.73 -3.97 10.96
N GLU A 32 -11.29 -3.41 12.03
CA GLU A 32 -11.37 -1.95 12.20
C GLU A 32 -9.97 -1.33 12.46
N LYS A 33 -9.10 -2.03 13.20
CA LYS A 33 -7.69 -1.63 13.32
C LYS A 33 -6.98 -1.59 11.96
N GLN A 34 -7.24 -2.56 11.08
CA GLN A 34 -6.65 -2.58 9.74
C GLN A 34 -7.12 -1.41 8.88
N LYS A 35 -8.40 -1.08 8.96
CA LYS A 35 -8.96 0.10 8.26
C LYS A 35 -8.33 1.38 8.79
N LEU A 36 -8.20 1.50 10.11
CA LEU A 36 -7.56 2.65 10.73
C LEU A 36 -6.09 2.76 10.30
N LEU A 37 -5.32 1.67 10.36
CA LEU A 37 -3.92 1.68 9.94
C LEU A 37 -3.78 2.11 8.47
N ARG A 38 -4.63 1.63 7.60
CA ARG A 38 -4.65 2.04 6.20
C ARG A 38 -4.94 3.53 6.04
N ALA A 39 -5.91 4.05 6.81
CA ALA A 39 -6.23 5.48 6.81
C ALA A 39 -5.02 6.32 7.25
N LEU A 40 -4.31 5.89 8.30
CA LEU A 40 -3.13 6.56 8.80
C LEU A 40 -1.96 6.52 7.80
N PHE A 41 -1.73 5.40 7.13
CA PHE A 41 -0.74 5.32 6.05
C PHE A 41 -1.07 6.29 4.90
N ASN A 42 -2.33 6.36 4.50
CA ASN A 42 -2.77 7.21 3.39
C ASN A 42 -2.65 8.71 3.72
N THR A 43 -2.70 9.08 4.99
CA THR A 43 -2.66 10.48 5.43
C THR A 43 -1.34 10.88 6.07
N ARG A 44 -0.38 9.96 6.19
CA ARG A 44 0.93 10.24 6.75
C ARG A 44 1.67 11.28 5.92
N LYS A 45 2.18 12.31 6.58
CA LYS A 45 3.02 13.33 5.94
C LYS A 45 4.38 12.75 5.60
N PRO A 46 5.05 13.24 4.54
CA PRO A 46 6.42 12.82 4.21
C PRO A 46 7.37 13.17 5.36
N MET A 47 7.93 12.15 5.99
CA MET A 47 8.95 12.28 7.04
C MET A 47 9.73 10.97 7.17
N ALA A 48 10.93 11.06 7.71
CA ALA A 48 11.73 9.87 8.00
C ALA A 48 10.98 8.92 8.94
N ALA A 49 11.19 7.63 8.74
CA ALA A 49 10.68 6.58 9.63
C ALA A 49 11.85 5.85 10.28
N SER A 50 11.65 5.35 11.51
CA SER A 50 12.66 4.54 12.17
C SER A 50 12.86 3.21 11.46
N THR A 51 14.05 2.64 11.57
CA THR A 51 14.33 1.29 11.03
C THR A 51 13.37 0.25 11.59
N GLN A 52 13.03 0.35 12.87
CA GLN A 52 12.09 -0.55 13.51
C GLN A 52 10.69 -0.42 12.91
N PHE A 53 10.22 0.81 12.68
CA PHE A 53 8.92 1.03 12.02
C PHE A 53 8.88 0.39 10.64
N LEU A 54 9.91 0.61 9.82
CA LEU A 54 10.00 0.04 8.49
C LEU A 54 10.04 -1.50 8.53
N THR A 55 10.80 -2.08 9.44
CA THR A 55 10.86 -3.54 9.59
C THR A 55 9.49 -4.14 9.93
N ILE A 56 8.77 -3.55 10.88
CA ILE A 56 7.44 -4.03 11.27
C ILE A 56 6.42 -3.79 10.14
N GLN A 57 6.51 -2.65 9.47
CA GLN A 57 5.69 -2.37 8.29
C GLN A 57 5.89 -3.43 7.20
N ASP A 58 7.13 -3.76 6.89
CA ASP A 58 7.44 -4.75 5.85
C ASP A 58 6.89 -6.13 6.23
N LEU A 59 7.05 -6.56 7.48
CA LEU A 59 6.47 -7.81 7.97
C LEU A 59 4.94 -7.81 7.84
N TYR A 60 4.29 -6.73 8.25
CA TYR A 60 2.84 -6.57 8.11
C TYR A 60 2.40 -6.65 6.65
N LEU A 61 3.08 -5.96 5.75
CA LEU A 61 2.76 -5.96 4.31
C LEU A 61 2.95 -7.35 3.69
N GLN A 62 3.96 -8.12 4.12
CA GLN A 62 4.14 -9.50 3.68
C GLN A 62 2.98 -10.41 4.14
N VAL A 63 2.51 -10.25 5.37
CA VAL A 63 1.30 -10.96 5.85
C VAL A 63 0.09 -10.61 5.00
N ARG A 64 -0.12 -9.32 4.71
CA ARG A 64 -1.24 -8.85 3.86
C ARG A 64 -1.14 -9.38 2.43
N LYS A 65 0.06 -9.43 1.87
CA LYS A 65 0.31 -10.01 0.54
C LYS A 65 -0.08 -11.50 0.52
N GLY A 66 0.34 -12.26 1.52
CA GLY A 66 -0.02 -13.67 1.66
C GLY A 66 -1.53 -13.90 1.76
N GLU A 67 -2.24 -13.08 2.55
CA GLU A 67 -3.70 -13.16 2.71
C GLU A 67 -4.47 -12.87 1.40
N ARG A 68 -3.97 -11.95 0.58
CA ARG A 68 -4.57 -11.61 -0.71
C ARG A 68 -4.28 -12.65 -1.79
N GLY A 69 -3.26 -13.47 -1.58
CA GLY A 69 -2.74 -14.41 -2.57
C GLY A 69 -1.76 -13.76 -3.55
N ILE A 70 -0.77 -14.51 -3.95
CA ILE A 70 0.30 -14.08 -4.86
C ILE A 70 0.03 -14.61 -6.25
N VAL A 71 0.15 -13.76 -7.25
CA VAL A 71 0.02 -14.12 -8.66
C VAL A 71 1.41 -14.16 -9.28
N GLN A 72 1.81 -15.35 -9.73
CA GLN A 72 3.10 -15.56 -10.38
C GLN A 72 2.97 -15.41 -11.91
N LEU A 73 4.02 -14.90 -12.54
CA LEU A 73 4.05 -14.68 -13.98
C LEU A 73 3.81 -15.96 -14.79
N ASN A 74 4.30 -17.09 -14.32
CA ASN A 74 4.11 -18.40 -14.99
C ASN A 74 2.64 -18.88 -15.00
N SER A 75 1.76 -18.30 -14.18
CA SER A 75 0.32 -18.57 -14.20
C SER A 75 -0.45 -17.72 -15.22
N LEU A 76 0.22 -16.76 -15.86
CA LEU A 76 -0.36 -15.84 -16.83
C LEU A 76 -0.05 -16.31 -18.26
N GLN A 77 -0.86 -15.85 -19.19
CA GLN A 77 -0.64 -16.11 -20.61
C GLN A 77 -0.09 -14.86 -21.30
N SER A 78 0.93 -15.07 -22.15
CA SER A 78 1.43 -14.00 -23.01
C SER A 78 0.43 -13.66 -24.11
N ILE A 79 0.51 -12.45 -24.63
CA ILE A 79 -0.28 -12.05 -25.80
C ILE A 79 0.25 -12.73 -27.07
N PRO A 80 -0.60 -12.95 -28.10
CA PRO A 80 -0.17 -13.60 -29.34
C PRO A 80 0.92 -12.85 -30.11
N GLN A 81 0.96 -11.52 -29.98
CA GLN A 81 1.87 -10.64 -30.73
C GLN A 81 3.30 -10.69 -30.18
N ASP A 82 3.48 -10.93 -28.89
CA ASP A 82 4.79 -10.99 -28.26
C ASP A 82 4.74 -11.83 -26.98
N LYS A 83 5.52 -12.92 -26.95
CA LYS A 83 5.59 -13.83 -25.80
C LYS A 83 6.17 -13.22 -24.53
N ARG A 84 6.78 -12.04 -24.61
CA ARG A 84 7.34 -11.31 -23.46
C ARG A 84 6.32 -10.41 -22.79
N ILE A 85 5.14 -10.21 -23.42
CA ILE A 85 4.10 -9.30 -22.94
C ILE A 85 2.92 -10.13 -22.42
N TYR A 86 2.47 -9.78 -21.23
CA TYR A 86 1.34 -10.41 -20.56
C TYR A 86 0.27 -9.38 -20.26
N LEU A 87 -0.97 -9.74 -20.39
CA LEU A 87 -2.11 -8.91 -20.01
C LEU A 87 -2.79 -9.54 -18.81
N TRP A 88 -2.91 -8.77 -17.75
CA TRP A 88 -3.57 -9.20 -16.53
C TRP A 88 -4.38 -8.05 -15.92
N LYS A 89 -5.54 -8.38 -15.37
CA LYS A 89 -6.40 -7.43 -14.67
C LYS A 89 -6.58 -7.86 -13.22
N GLY A 90 -6.18 -7.00 -12.30
CA GLY A 90 -6.29 -7.27 -10.87
C GLY A 90 -5.49 -6.28 -10.04
N ASP A 91 -5.32 -6.60 -8.77
CA ASP A 91 -4.52 -5.81 -7.84
C ASP A 91 -3.03 -6.04 -8.11
N ILE A 92 -2.35 -5.04 -8.64
CA ILE A 92 -0.93 -5.09 -8.99
C ILE A 92 -0.03 -5.47 -7.81
N THR A 93 -0.45 -5.20 -6.58
CA THR A 93 0.31 -5.57 -5.37
C THR A 93 0.35 -7.07 -5.11
N ARG A 94 -0.46 -7.85 -5.82
CA ARG A 94 -0.46 -9.31 -5.77
C ARG A 94 0.52 -9.97 -6.74
N LEU A 95 1.02 -9.23 -7.73
CA LEU A 95 1.97 -9.77 -8.70
C LEU A 95 3.34 -9.98 -8.07
N GLU A 96 3.94 -11.14 -8.33
CA GLU A 96 5.33 -11.40 -7.98
C GLU A 96 6.22 -10.98 -9.14
N ILE A 97 6.68 -9.74 -9.10
CA ILE A 97 7.47 -9.08 -10.12
C ILE A 97 8.56 -8.23 -9.46
N ASP A 98 9.62 -7.93 -10.20
CA ASP A 98 10.80 -7.22 -9.66
C ASP A 98 10.60 -5.70 -9.60
N ALA A 99 9.82 -5.14 -10.53
CA ALA A 99 9.60 -3.70 -10.61
C ALA A 99 8.26 -3.36 -11.25
N ILE A 100 7.78 -2.16 -10.97
CA ILE A 100 6.61 -1.57 -11.61
C ILE A 100 6.93 -0.18 -12.14
N VAL A 101 6.21 0.21 -13.19
CA VAL A 101 6.19 1.60 -13.64
C VAL A 101 4.93 2.25 -13.05
N ASN A 102 5.11 3.28 -12.25
CA ASN A 102 4.02 4.04 -11.65
C ASN A 102 3.99 5.45 -12.25
N ALA A 103 2.92 5.78 -12.96
CA ALA A 103 2.67 7.14 -13.43
C ALA A 103 2.17 7.99 -12.25
N ALA A 104 3.10 8.51 -11.48
CA ALA A 104 2.82 9.29 -10.28
C ALA A 104 2.48 10.75 -10.62
N ASN A 105 1.84 11.45 -9.68
CA ASN A 105 1.71 12.90 -9.74
C ASN A 105 3.07 13.60 -9.53
N LYS A 106 3.13 14.90 -9.80
CA LYS A 106 4.38 15.67 -9.72
C LYS A 106 5.00 15.70 -8.32
N THR A 107 4.19 15.54 -7.28
CA THR A 107 4.64 15.55 -5.89
C THR A 107 5.13 14.20 -5.41
N LEU A 108 4.88 13.13 -6.16
CA LEU A 108 5.13 11.74 -5.77
C LEU A 108 4.43 11.32 -4.46
N LEU A 109 3.41 12.07 -4.06
CA LEU A 109 2.61 11.81 -2.86
C LEU A 109 1.32 11.08 -3.23
N GLY A 110 0.80 10.29 -2.29
CA GLY A 110 -0.50 9.67 -2.41
C GLY A 110 -1.64 10.69 -2.40
N CYS A 111 -2.88 10.23 -2.48
CA CYS A 111 -4.05 11.12 -2.52
C CYS A 111 -4.37 11.79 -1.18
N MET A 112 -3.72 11.42 -0.10
CA MET A 112 -3.92 11.91 1.27
C MET A 112 -5.36 11.76 1.80
N LYS A 113 -6.17 10.91 1.18
CA LYS A 113 -7.52 10.57 1.62
C LYS A 113 -7.49 9.31 2.48
N PRO A 114 -8.09 9.31 3.70
CA PRO A 114 -7.94 8.21 4.65
C PRO A 114 -8.32 6.84 4.12
N LEU A 115 -9.48 6.71 3.51
CA LEU A 115 -10.00 5.41 3.04
C LEU A 115 -10.15 5.33 1.52
N HIS A 116 -9.35 6.09 0.80
CA HIS A 116 -9.38 6.02 -0.65
C HIS A 116 -8.86 4.66 -1.12
N ASN A 117 -9.65 3.98 -1.94
CA ASN A 117 -9.20 2.79 -2.65
C ASN A 117 -8.27 3.23 -3.78
N LEU A 118 -6.99 3.38 -3.43
CA LEU A 118 -5.97 3.71 -4.40
C LEU A 118 -5.78 2.52 -5.33
N SER A 119 -6.45 2.55 -6.47
CA SER A 119 -5.97 1.86 -7.65
C SER A 119 -4.97 2.79 -8.36
N LEU A 120 -4.11 2.23 -9.18
CA LEU A 120 -3.19 3.03 -10.01
C LEU A 120 -3.95 4.06 -10.87
N ILE A 121 -5.20 3.79 -11.21
CA ILE A 121 -6.10 4.71 -11.91
C ILE A 121 -6.35 5.99 -11.11
N HIS A 122 -6.34 5.93 -9.78
CA HIS A 122 -6.59 7.09 -8.91
C HIS A 122 -5.32 7.85 -8.52
N ILE A 123 -4.16 7.19 -8.52
CA ILE A 123 -2.87 7.81 -8.22
C ILE A 123 -2.28 8.47 -9.45
N SER A 124 -2.38 7.78 -10.54
CA SER A 124 -1.93 8.21 -11.85
C SER A 124 -3.16 8.32 -12.71
N GLU A 125 -3.50 9.45 -13.20
CA GLU A 125 -4.45 9.55 -14.30
C GLU A 125 -3.76 8.97 -15.56
N PRO A 126 -3.87 7.67 -15.84
CA PRO A 126 -3.11 7.06 -16.93
C PRO A 126 -3.57 7.52 -18.30
N THR A 127 -4.66 8.27 -18.34
CA THR A 127 -5.22 8.86 -19.54
C THR A 127 -4.70 10.26 -19.84
N ARG A 128 -3.99 10.90 -18.91
CA ARG A 128 -3.27 12.12 -19.21
C ARG A 128 -1.90 11.76 -19.77
N PRO A 129 -1.59 12.15 -21.02
CA PRO A 129 -0.23 12.09 -21.48
C PRO A 129 0.62 12.88 -20.49
N ILE A 130 1.59 12.22 -19.90
CA ILE A 130 2.61 12.88 -19.11
C ILE A 130 3.31 13.77 -20.11
N SER A 131 3.02 15.07 -20.07
CA SER A 131 3.87 16.02 -20.77
C SER A 131 5.23 15.99 -20.08
N ILE A 132 6.13 15.33 -20.75
CA ILE A 132 7.55 15.32 -20.45
C ILE A 132 8.10 16.74 -20.62
#